data_63b8c5212b78d5fd343646b29dba9958
#
_entry.id   63b8c5212b78d5fd343646b29dba9958
#
_cell.length_a   1.000
_cell.length_b   1.000
_cell.length_c   1.000
_cell.angle_alpha   90.00
_cell.angle_beta   90.00
_cell.angle_gamma   90.00
#
_symmetry.space_group_name_H-M   'P 1'
#
loop_
_entity.id
_entity.type
_entity.pdbx_description
1 polymer ?
#
loop_
_entity_poly.entity_id
_entity_poly.type
_entity_poly.pdbx_seq_one_letter_code
_entity_poly.pdbx_strand_id
1 'polypeptide(L)'
;MNVVFVAAARKSIRRSERGIVGMIIKDAVVPDGNPITIYKEKDIPETLSAENKEQIKLAMKGNDTTPRKIVVYVLAKTEEDYRKALEYFEIKKVTWLCCPTVKTDGQEEEIVTWVRDQREGNRNKIKAVLPDNTADSEGIVNYATSEVTVKGKKYGPEEFCSRIAGLLAGTSYKISSTYAVVEEASECEKLDRDALDAAVDAGKLVLFYDGEKVKVARGVNSLTTVSKGKADPWKKIRVVETMDMMHDDLVLLAEDNYVGKYPNTYSNKCLLISAIDSYMKELERNGLIQDYAVELDVEKIKEYIIENKGVTRDEAEAMSDEEIKKQYTDEK
;
A
#
# COMPACT_ATOMS: atom_id res chain seq x y z
N MET A 1 -36.98 -31.05 20.92
CA MET A 1 -36.74 -30.55 19.58
C MET A 1 -35.69 -29.48 19.70
N ASN A 2 -34.40 -29.80 19.40
CA ASN A 2 -33.34 -28.80 19.44
C ASN A 2 -33.22 -28.18 18.05
N VAL A 3 -33.66 -26.96 17.87
CA VAL A 3 -33.47 -26.19 16.65
C VAL A 3 -32.13 -25.45 16.78
N VAL A 4 -31.08 -25.99 16.19
CA VAL A 4 -29.76 -25.31 16.10
C VAL A 4 -29.80 -24.48 14.83
N PHE A 5 -29.97 -23.17 14.97
CA PHE A 5 -29.77 -22.24 13.85
C PHE A 5 -28.28 -22.06 13.64
N VAL A 6 -27.67 -22.80 12.74
CA VAL A 6 -26.32 -22.54 12.25
C VAL A 6 -26.44 -21.53 11.12
N ALA A 7 -26.51 -20.26 11.46
CA ALA A 7 -26.38 -19.17 10.48
C ALA A 7 -24.89 -18.96 10.18
N ALA A 8 -24.22 -19.97 9.68
CA ALA A 8 -22.89 -19.83 9.09
C ALA A 8 -23.07 -19.61 7.58
N ALA A 9 -23.65 -18.51 7.18
CA ALA A 9 -23.37 -17.99 5.87
C ALA A 9 -21.88 -17.60 5.85
N ARG A 10 -21.04 -18.45 5.26
CA ARG A 10 -19.67 -18.10 4.90
C ARG A 10 -19.75 -16.92 3.95
N LYS A 11 -19.78 -15.70 4.48
CA LYS A 11 -19.64 -14.51 3.66
C LYS A 11 -18.22 -14.53 3.12
N SER A 12 -18.08 -14.65 1.81
CA SER A 12 -16.80 -14.47 1.14
C SER A 12 -16.26 -13.09 1.51
N ILE A 13 -15.00 -13.02 1.91
CA ILE A 13 -14.36 -11.75 2.25
C ILE A 13 -14.32 -10.89 1.00
N ARG A 14 -14.91 -9.71 1.09
CA ARG A 14 -14.85 -8.71 0.04
C ARG A 14 -13.43 -8.17 -0.01
N ARG A 15 -12.79 -8.25 -1.17
CA ARG A 15 -11.45 -7.68 -1.37
C ARG A 15 -11.51 -6.16 -1.31
N SER A 16 -10.55 -5.56 -0.64
CA SER A 16 -10.36 -4.11 -0.62
C SER A 16 -10.04 -3.58 -2.03
N GLU A 17 -10.44 -2.34 -2.32
CA GLU A 17 -10.08 -1.71 -3.59
C GLU A 17 -8.59 -1.38 -3.61
N ARG A 18 -7.85 -1.92 -4.58
CA ARG A 18 -6.42 -1.69 -4.78
C ARG A 18 -6.13 -1.30 -6.23
N GLY A 19 -4.85 -0.97 -6.48
CA GLY A 19 -4.45 -0.52 -7.81
C GLY A 19 -4.94 0.90 -8.13
N ILE A 20 -5.06 1.75 -7.11
CA ILE A 20 -5.48 3.14 -7.25
C ILE A 20 -4.26 4.04 -7.09
N VAL A 21 -4.02 4.89 -8.09
CA VAL A 21 -2.99 5.94 -8.01
C VAL A 21 -3.62 7.24 -7.53
N GLY A 22 -3.08 7.82 -6.46
CA GLY A 22 -3.27 9.21 -6.10
C GLY A 22 -2.20 10.06 -6.77
N MET A 23 -2.57 11.16 -7.38
CA MET A 23 -1.62 12.05 -8.04
C MET A 23 -1.88 13.49 -7.59
N ILE A 24 -0.84 14.17 -7.11
CA ILE A 24 -0.88 15.61 -6.82
C ILE A 24 -0.13 16.33 -7.93
N ILE A 25 -0.80 17.26 -8.59
CA ILE A 25 -0.22 18.10 -9.65
C ILE A 25 -0.54 19.56 -9.41
N LYS A 26 0.30 20.45 -9.92
CA LYS A 26 0.05 21.88 -9.96
C LYS A 26 -0.25 22.33 -11.41
N ASP A 27 -1.34 23.09 -11.60
CA ASP A 27 -1.69 23.60 -12.91
C ASP A 27 -2.13 25.07 -12.83
N ALA A 28 -2.09 25.77 -13.97
CA ALA A 28 -2.58 27.13 -14.10
C ALA A 28 -4.10 27.22 -13.94
N VAL A 29 -4.81 26.16 -14.34
CA VAL A 29 -6.26 26.05 -14.24
C VAL A 29 -6.61 24.83 -13.38
N VAL A 30 -7.30 25.08 -12.27
CA VAL A 30 -7.89 24.01 -11.47
C VAL A 30 -9.24 23.65 -12.10
N PRO A 31 -9.43 22.41 -12.57
CA PRO A 31 -10.67 22.00 -13.22
C PRO A 31 -11.88 22.03 -12.28
N ASP A 32 -13.06 22.27 -12.81
CA ASP A 32 -14.31 22.09 -12.08
C ASP A 32 -14.46 20.63 -11.63
N GLY A 33 -14.94 20.42 -10.42
CA GLY A 33 -15.08 19.08 -9.83
C GLY A 33 -13.75 18.46 -9.36
N ASN A 34 -12.72 19.29 -9.12
CA ASN A 34 -11.48 18.85 -8.48
C ASN A 34 -11.75 18.34 -7.03
N PRO A 35 -11.23 17.19 -6.61
CA PRO A 35 -10.34 16.24 -7.34
C PRO A 35 -11.03 15.40 -8.40
N ILE A 36 -10.33 15.13 -9.49
CA ILE A 36 -10.84 14.40 -10.64
C ILE A 36 -10.48 12.92 -10.58
N THR A 37 -11.39 12.05 -11.04
CA THR A 37 -11.14 10.61 -11.13
C THR A 37 -11.06 10.18 -12.58
N ILE A 38 -9.94 9.59 -12.97
CA ILE A 38 -9.62 9.15 -14.33
C ILE A 38 -9.69 7.62 -14.38
N TYR A 39 -10.55 7.09 -15.22
CA TYR A 39 -10.64 5.66 -15.55
C TYR A 39 -10.07 5.37 -16.95
N LYS A 40 -10.19 6.33 -17.87
CA LYS A 40 -9.77 6.22 -19.27
C LYS A 40 -9.18 7.55 -19.73
N GLU A 41 -8.36 7.51 -20.79
CA GLU A 41 -7.69 8.68 -21.32
C GLU A 41 -8.66 9.85 -21.68
N LYS A 42 -9.87 9.52 -22.13
CA LYS A 42 -10.91 10.51 -22.43
C LYS A 42 -11.46 11.27 -21.20
N ASP A 43 -11.19 10.76 -19.99
CA ASP A 43 -11.63 11.39 -18.74
C ASP A 43 -10.64 12.49 -18.29
N ILE A 44 -9.50 12.64 -18.97
CA ILE A 44 -8.49 13.66 -18.70
C ILE A 44 -9.03 15.02 -19.16
N PRO A 45 -9.16 16.03 -18.27
CA PRO A 45 -9.68 17.34 -18.65
C PRO A 45 -8.80 18.02 -19.71
N GLU A 46 -9.43 18.59 -20.72
CA GLU A 46 -8.74 19.34 -21.76
C GLU A 46 -8.08 20.63 -21.25
N THR A 47 -8.53 21.15 -20.11
CA THR A 47 -8.02 22.36 -19.47
C THR A 47 -6.64 22.20 -18.82
N LEU A 48 -6.21 20.94 -18.56
CA LEU A 48 -4.89 20.68 -17.98
C LEU A 48 -3.78 20.96 -18.99
N SER A 49 -2.61 21.35 -18.50
CA SER A 49 -1.40 21.52 -19.30
C SER A 49 -0.99 20.22 -20.00
N ALA A 50 -0.20 20.34 -21.07
CA ALA A 50 0.27 19.18 -21.83
C ALA A 50 1.13 18.26 -20.95
N GLU A 51 1.96 18.83 -20.10
CA GLU A 51 2.84 18.13 -19.16
C GLU A 51 2.02 17.32 -18.16
N ASN A 52 0.99 17.91 -17.53
CA ASN A 52 0.15 17.21 -16.58
C ASN A 52 -0.70 16.11 -17.24
N LYS A 53 -1.22 16.33 -18.44
CA LYS A 53 -1.88 15.28 -19.24
C LYS A 53 -0.93 14.11 -19.51
N GLU A 54 0.34 14.39 -19.84
CA GLU A 54 1.36 13.37 -20.06
C GLU A 54 1.65 12.56 -18.79
N GLN A 55 1.78 13.22 -17.62
CA GLN A 55 1.99 12.54 -16.34
C GLN A 55 0.84 11.58 -16.01
N ILE A 56 -0.41 11.99 -16.24
CA ILE A 56 -1.57 11.12 -16.06
C ILE A 56 -1.49 9.92 -17.02
N LYS A 57 -1.16 10.14 -18.30
CA LYS A 57 -1.02 9.08 -19.30
C LYS A 57 0.10 8.10 -18.96
N LEU A 58 1.23 8.57 -18.42
CA LEU A 58 2.31 7.72 -17.93
C LEU A 58 1.83 6.81 -16.81
N ALA A 59 1.11 7.36 -15.82
CA ALA A 59 0.56 6.57 -14.73
C ALA A 59 -0.48 5.54 -15.20
N MET A 60 -1.23 5.81 -16.26
CA MET A 60 -2.23 4.87 -16.81
C MET A 60 -1.64 3.62 -17.48
N LYS A 61 -0.36 3.61 -17.81
CA LYS A 61 0.27 2.46 -18.53
C LYS A 61 0.21 1.15 -17.74
N GLY A 62 0.40 1.21 -16.43
CA GLY A 62 0.37 0.00 -15.60
C GLY A 62 1.54 -0.95 -15.84
N ASN A 63 1.29 -2.24 -15.57
CA ASN A 63 2.22 -3.36 -15.80
C ASN A 63 1.44 -4.50 -16.49
N ASP A 64 1.19 -5.62 -15.81
CA ASP A 64 0.33 -6.71 -16.31
C ASP A 64 -1.16 -6.30 -16.42
N THR A 65 -1.57 -5.30 -15.64
CA THR A 65 -2.85 -4.61 -15.76
C THR A 65 -2.66 -3.10 -15.73
N THR A 66 -3.66 -2.35 -16.17
CA THR A 66 -3.71 -0.90 -15.93
C THR A 66 -4.13 -0.63 -14.49
N PRO A 67 -3.74 0.51 -13.88
CA PRO A 67 -4.34 0.97 -12.64
C PRO A 67 -5.87 1.01 -12.76
N ARG A 68 -6.55 0.65 -11.68
CA ARG A 68 -8.02 0.64 -11.65
C ARG A 68 -8.62 2.04 -11.90
N LYS A 69 -8.00 3.05 -11.36
CA LYS A 69 -8.29 4.48 -11.55
C LYS A 69 -7.12 5.32 -11.06
N ILE A 70 -7.06 6.55 -11.54
CA ILE A 70 -6.17 7.58 -11.01
C ILE A 70 -7.04 8.67 -10.40
N VAL A 71 -6.76 9.06 -9.16
CA VAL A 71 -7.41 10.18 -8.49
C VAL A 71 -6.41 11.33 -8.49
N VAL A 72 -6.72 12.38 -9.22
CA VAL A 72 -5.83 13.53 -9.40
C VAL A 72 -6.34 14.70 -8.59
N TYR A 73 -5.53 15.21 -7.69
CA TYR A 73 -5.77 16.47 -7.00
C TYR A 73 -4.97 17.57 -7.68
N VAL A 74 -5.64 18.54 -8.23
CA VAL A 74 -5.01 19.67 -8.93
C VAL A 74 -4.91 20.85 -7.98
N LEU A 75 -3.69 21.28 -7.68
CA LEU A 75 -3.40 22.50 -6.93
C LEU A 75 -3.18 23.64 -7.92
N ALA A 76 -3.49 24.86 -7.51
CA ALA A 76 -3.09 26.04 -8.26
C ALA A 76 -1.56 26.18 -8.22
N LYS A 77 -0.93 26.69 -9.30
CA LYS A 77 0.53 26.93 -9.34
C LYS A 77 1.04 27.87 -8.24
N THR A 78 0.14 28.66 -7.64
CA THR A 78 0.45 29.58 -6.54
C THR A 78 0.41 28.93 -5.16
N GLU A 79 -0.07 27.69 -5.04
CA GLU A 79 -0.05 26.97 -3.76
C GLU A 79 1.39 26.59 -3.40
N GLU A 80 1.80 26.88 -2.18
CA GLU A 80 3.16 26.65 -1.70
C GLU A 80 3.37 25.22 -1.22
N ASP A 81 2.34 24.60 -0.64
CA ASP A 81 2.39 23.25 -0.05
C ASP A 81 1.33 22.30 -0.64
N TYR A 82 1.40 21.04 -0.22
CA TYR A 82 0.47 19.99 -0.66
C TYR A 82 -0.63 19.67 0.37
N ARG A 83 -0.74 20.43 1.45
CA ARG A 83 -1.61 20.15 2.60
C ARG A 83 -3.05 19.84 2.19
N LYS A 84 -3.66 20.68 1.35
CA LYS A 84 -5.05 20.48 0.90
C LYS A 84 -5.27 19.15 0.16
N ALA A 85 -4.28 18.73 -0.62
CA ALA A 85 -4.32 17.46 -1.34
C ALA A 85 -4.12 16.28 -0.38
N LEU A 86 -3.21 16.41 0.57
CA LEU A 86 -2.93 15.38 1.58
C LEU A 86 -4.13 15.17 2.51
N GLU A 87 -4.78 16.22 2.99
CA GLU A 87 -6.04 16.16 3.76
C GLU A 87 -7.14 15.40 2.99
N TYR A 88 -7.24 15.63 1.69
CA TYR A 88 -8.17 14.86 0.87
C TYR A 88 -7.82 13.38 0.80
N PHE A 89 -6.54 13.04 0.63
CA PHE A 89 -6.09 11.64 0.55
C PHE A 89 -6.08 10.91 1.89
N GLU A 90 -6.20 11.58 3.02
CA GLU A 90 -6.49 10.95 4.32
C GLU A 90 -7.84 10.23 4.32
N ILE A 91 -8.84 10.84 3.69
CA ILE A 91 -10.21 10.31 3.63
C ILE A 91 -10.39 9.42 2.40
N LYS A 92 -9.77 9.78 1.28
CA LYS A 92 -9.90 9.05 0.01
C LYS A 92 -8.84 8.00 -0.12
N LYS A 93 -9.19 6.73 0.06
CA LYS A 93 -8.25 5.61 -0.11
C LYS A 93 -7.64 5.58 -1.51
N VAL A 94 -6.31 5.65 -1.53
CA VAL A 94 -5.46 5.35 -2.69
C VAL A 94 -4.36 4.38 -2.25
N THR A 95 -3.76 3.65 -3.19
CA THR A 95 -2.71 2.68 -2.85
C THR A 95 -1.32 3.23 -3.07
N TRP A 96 -1.15 4.02 -4.12
CA TRP A 96 0.11 4.63 -4.51
C TRP A 96 -0.06 6.11 -4.74
N LEU A 97 0.76 6.93 -4.10
CA LEU A 97 0.81 8.38 -4.30
C LEU A 97 2.02 8.73 -5.17
N CYS A 98 1.86 9.66 -6.07
CA CYS A 98 2.94 10.28 -6.82
C CYS A 98 2.68 11.77 -7.01
N CYS A 99 3.77 12.55 -7.06
CA CYS A 99 3.74 13.99 -7.23
C CYS A 99 4.86 14.35 -8.22
N PRO A 100 4.55 14.61 -9.51
CA PRO A 100 5.54 14.79 -10.55
C PRO A 100 6.48 16.00 -10.39
N THR A 101 6.19 16.90 -9.45
CA THR A 101 6.99 18.10 -9.16
C THR A 101 7.41 18.17 -7.68
N VAL A 102 7.40 17.04 -6.97
CA VAL A 102 7.61 16.99 -5.51
C VAL A 102 8.99 17.53 -5.10
N LYS A 103 10.03 17.22 -5.86
CA LYS A 103 11.41 17.67 -5.62
C LYS A 103 11.58 19.14 -5.97
N THR A 104 11.06 19.53 -7.13
CA THR A 104 11.04 20.93 -7.60
C THR A 104 10.27 21.84 -6.64
N ASP A 105 9.17 21.33 -6.05
CA ASP A 105 8.35 22.03 -5.07
C ASP A 105 8.92 21.96 -3.63
N GLY A 106 9.96 21.14 -3.39
CA GLY A 106 10.57 20.97 -2.06
C GLY A 106 9.67 20.27 -1.04
N GLN A 107 8.75 19.42 -1.49
CA GLN A 107 7.71 18.80 -0.64
C GLN A 107 7.98 17.32 -0.31
N GLU A 108 9.18 16.81 -0.58
CA GLU A 108 9.53 15.39 -0.40
C GLU A 108 9.39 14.95 1.06
N GLU A 109 9.93 15.72 2.01
CA GLU A 109 9.90 15.41 3.44
C GLU A 109 8.46 15.47 4.01
N GLU A 110 7.62 16.35 3.50
CA GLU A 110 6.21 16.43 3.86
C GLU A 110 5.48 15.14 3.46
N ILE A 111 5.71 14.66 2.23
CA ILE A 111 5.14 13.38 1.75
C ILE A 111 5.65 12.20 2.57
N VAL A 112 6.94 12.14 2.89
CA VAL A 112 7.53 11.06 3.70
C VAL A 112 6.88 11.02 5.09
N THR A 113 6.81 12.16 5.77
CA THR A 113 6.21 12.28 7.09
C THR A 113 4.74 11.88 7.05
N TRP A 114 3.98 12.45 6.10
CA TRP A 114 2.57 12.14 5.94
C TRP A 114 2.31 10.63 5.67
N VAL A 115 3.10 9.98 4.79
CA VAL A 115 2.96 8.55 4.53
C VAL A 115 3.21 7.72 5.79
N ARG A 116 4.23 8.07 6.60
CA ARG A 116 4.49 7.41 7.89
C ARG A 116 3.31 7.54 8.84
N ASP A 117 2.80 8.76 9.01
CA ASP A 117 1.66 9.04 9.89
C ASP A 117 0.41 8.28 9.44
N GLN A 118 0.14 8.23 8.13
CA GLN A 118 -0.98 7.45 7.58
C GLN A 118 -0.82 5.96 7.89
N ARG A 119 0.37 5.38 7.72
CA ARG A 119 0.60 3.95 7.91
C ARG A 119 0.62 3.52 9.38
N GLU A 120 1.17 4.34 10.27
CA GLU A 120 1.36 4.05 11.69
C GLU A 120 0.15 4.54 12.54
N GLY A 121 -0.25 5.80 12.39
CA GLY A 121 -1.32 6.43 13.16
C GLY A 121 -2.72 6.10 12.63
N ASN A 122 -2.99 6.46 11.39
CA ASN A 122 -4.33 6.34 10.79
C ASN A 122 -4.63 4.95 10.24
N ARG A 123 -3.66 4.03 10.27
CA ARG A 123 -3.75 2.67 9.73
C ARG A 123 -4.11 2.60 8.23
N ASN A 124 -3.92 3.70 7.51
CA ASN A 124 -4.12 3.76 6.07
C ASN A 124 -2.83 3.30 5.36
N LYS A 125 -2.86 2.14 4.71
CA LYS A 125 -1.69 1.50 4.11
C LYS A 125 -1.34 2.09 2.73
N ILE A 126 -1.23 3.42 2.67
CA ILE A 126 -0.78 4.15 1.48
C ILE A 126 0.74 4.06 1.31
N LYS A 127 1.21 4.16 0.07
CA LYS A 127 2.62 4.22 -0.30
C LYS A 127 2.84 5.36 -1.28
N ALA A 128 4.08 5.86 -1.35
CA ALA A 128 4.45 6.88 -2.33
C ALA A 128 5.69 6.49 -3.14
N VAL A 129 5.77 6.99 -4.36
CA VAL A 129 6.95 6.90 -5.21
C VAL A 129 7.58 8.28 -5.25
N LEU A 130 8.82 8.38 -4.76
CA LEU A 130 9.58 9.62 -4.69
C LEU A 130 10.91 9.51 -5.44
N PRO A 131 11.39 10.60 -6.04
CA PRO A 131 12.66 10.63 -6.75
C PRO A 131 13.84 10.72 -5.78
N ASP A 132 14.86 9.87 -5.91
CA ASP A 132 16.13 9.91 -5.16
C ASP A 132 15.98 10.09 -3.63
N ASN A 133 14.89 9.59 -3.04
CA ASN A 133 14.58 9.81 -1.61
C ASN A 133 14.92 8.58 -0.76
N THR A 134 15.82 8.74 0.21
CA THR A 134 16.31 7.69 1.12
C THR A 134 15.56 7.68 2.45
N ALA A 135 14.25 7.64 2.42
CA ALA A 135 13.40 7.73 3.60
C ALA A 135 13.52 6.57 4.61
N ASP A 136 14.18 5.47 4.26
CA ASP A 136 14.25 4.24 5.08
C ASP A 136 12.87 3.78 5.58
N SER A 137 11.93 3.62 4.65
CA SER A 137 10.52 3.28 4.93
C SER A 137 9.97 2.29 3.91
N GLU A 138 9.24 1.28 4.38
CA GLU A 138 8.53 0.35 3.51
C GLU A 138 7.36 1.01 2.74
N GLY A 139 6.90 2.17 3.20
CA GLY A 139 5.85 2.96 2.53
C GLY A 139 6.36 3.87 1.41
N ILE A 140 7.69 4.00 1.25
CA ILE A 140 8.29 4.87 0.24
C ILE A 140 9.10 4.04 -0.75
N VAL A 141 8.85 4.24 -2.03
CA VAL A 141 9.68 3.70 -3.11
C VAL A 141 10.60 4.81 -3.59
N ASN A 142 11.90 4.59 -3.42
CA ASN A 142 12.95 5.47 -3.87
C ASN A 142 13.26 5.19 -5.34
N TYR A 143 12.65 5.92 -6.27
CA TYR A 143 12.96 5.79 -7.69
C TYR A 143 14.20 6.63 -8.06
N ALA A 144 15.26 5.95 -8.51
CA ALA A 144 16.59 6.56 -8.63
C ALA A 144 17.28 6.37 -10.00
N THR A 145 16.53 6.07 -11.07
CA THR A 145 17.09 6.05 -12.43
C THR A 145 17.24 7.47 -12.93
N SER A 146 18.45 7.90 -13.22
CA SER A 146 18.76 9.29 -13.55
C SER A 146 18.12 9.77 -14.86
N GLU A 147 17.95 8.87 -15.85
CA GLU A 147 17.35 9.20 -17.14
C GLU A 147 16.67 8.00 -17.78
N VAL A 148 15.50 8.23 -18.36
CA VAL A 148 14.77 7.25 -19.19
C VAL A 148 14.31 7.92 -20.47
N THR A 149 14.50 7.25 -21.61
CA THR A 149 14.06 7.75 -22.91
C THR A 149 12.78 7.03 -23.37
N VAL A 150 11.73 7.80 -23.61
CA VAL A 150 10.45 7.31 -24.14
C VAL A 150 10.11 8.09 -25.41
N LYS A 151 10.04 7.41 -26.56
CA LYS A 151 9.74 8.03 -27.88
C LYS A 151 10.64 9.24 -28.19
N GLY A 152 11.92 9.15 -27.79
CA GLY A 152 12.91 10.20 -28.00
C GLY A 152 12.90 11.35 -27.01
N LYS A 153 11.92 11.41 -26.09
CA LYS A 153 11.91 12.34 -24.97
C LYS A 153 12.60 11.72 -23.76
N LYS A 154 13.46 12.49 -23.10
CA LYS A 154 14.15 12.10 -21.87
C LYS A 154 13.37 12.55 -20.66
N TYR A 155 13.28 11.70 -19.66
CA TYR A 155 12.64 11.94 -18.39
C TYR A 155 13.64 11.75 -17.25
N GLY A 156 13.67 12.69 -16.34
CA GLY A 156 14.38 12.56 -15.07
C GLY A 156 13.61 11.73 -14.04
N PRO A 157 14.23 11.45 -12.88
CA PRO A 157 13.60 10.63 -11.82
C PRO A 157 12.26 11.19 -11.38
N GLU A 158 12.16 12.50 -11.17
CA GLU A 158 10.96 13.17 -10.69
C GLU A 158 9.79 13.01 -11.68
N GLU A 159 10.04 13.29 -12.96
CA GLU A 159 9.03 13.20 -14.01
C GLU A 159 8.57 11.76 -14.28
N PHE A 160 9.41 10.76 -13.97
CA PHE A 160 9.08 9.36 -14.22
C PHE A 160 8.44 8.64 -13.03
N CYS A 161 8.36 9.27 -11.85
CA CYS A 161 7.67 8.73 -10.67
C CYS A 161 6.21 8.36 -10.95
N SER A 162 5.50 9.16 -11.76
CA SER A 162 4.11 8.85 -12.16
C SER A 162 4.01 7.52 -12.91
N ARG A 163 4.97 7.25 -13.82
CA ARG A 163 5.04 5.99 -14.55
C ARG A 163 5.28 4.80 -13.64
N ILE A 164 6.20 4.96 -12.68
CA ILE A 164 6.51 3.91 -11.71
C ILE A 164 5.32 3.67 -10.76
N ALA A 165 4.65 4.71 -10.29
CA ALA A 165 3.44 4.56 -9.48
C ALA A 165 2.34 3.80 -10.24
N GLY A 166 2.14 4.11 -11.52
CA GLY A 166 1.24 3.37 -12.39
C GLY A 166 1.63 1.91 -12.59
N LEU A 167 2.92 1.63 -12.79
CA LEU A 167 3.46 0.28 -12.92
C LEU A 167 3.18 -0.54 -11.65
N LEU A 168 3.49 0.02 -10.49
CA LEU A 168 3.27 -0.65 -9.20
C LEU A 168 1.77 -0.86 -8.90
N ALA A 169 0.94 0.13 -9.20
CA ALA A 169 -0.51 0.02 -9.05
C ALA A 169 -1.14 -1.00 -10.01
N GLY A 170 -0.57 -1.15 -11.20
CA GLY A 170 -0.98 -2.13 -12.21
C GLY A 170 -0.30 -3.50 -12.08
N THR A 171 0.51 -3.72 -11.05
CA THR A 171 1.14 -5.02 -10.78
C THR A 171 0.23 -5.87 -9.92
N SER A 172 -0.17 -7.04 -10.43
CA SER A 172 -0.95 -8.01 -9.66
C SER A 172 -0.16 -8.49 -8.43
N TYR A 173 -0.84 -8.65 -7.29
CA TYR A 173 -0.25 -9.21 -6.07
C TYR A 173 0.32 -10.64 -6.24
N LYS A 174 -0.03 -11.33 -7.34
CA LYS A 174 0.50 -12.66 -7.66
C LYS A 174 1.93 -12.62 -8.21
N ILE A 175 2.36 -11.50 -8.77
CA ILE A 175 3.67 -11.34 -9.37
C ILE A 175 4.50 -10.26 -8.64
N SER A 176 5.78 -10.19 -8.97
CA SER A 176 6.68 -9.14 -8.49
C SER A 176 6.85 -8.08 -9.57
N SER A 177 7.07 -6.84 -9.17
CA SER A 177 7.55 -5.79 -10.09
C SER A 177 9.03 -5.97 -10.50
N THR A 178 9.75 -6.94 -9.92
CA THR A 178 11.10 -7.32 -10.36
C THR A 178 11.04 -7.79 -11.82
N TYR A 179 11.89 -7.23 -12.65
CA TYR A 179 11.95 -7.45 -14.11
C TYR A 179 10.67 -7.06 -14.87
N ALA A 180 9.79 -6.28 -14.26
CA ALA A 180 8.68 -5.69 -15.00
C ALA A 180 9.20 -4.82 -16.14
N VAL A 181 8.63 -5.02 -17.33
CA VAL A 181 9.04 -4.31 -18.54
C VAL A 181 8.40 -2.94 -18.61
N VAL A 182 9.17 -1.93 -18.96
CA VAL A 182 8.69 -0.58 -19.28
C VAL A 182 8.64 -0.48 -20.82
N GLU A 183 7.56 -1.00 -21.42
CA GLU A 183 7.47 -1.26 -22.86
C GLU A 183 7.66 -0.03 -23.73
N GLU A 184 7.28 1.16 -23.26
CA GLU A 184 7.41 2.41 -23.98
C GLU A 184 8.81 3.01 -23.92
N ALA A 185 9.66 2.56 -22.98
CA ALA A 185 11.03 3.05 -22.86
C ALA A 185 11.96 2.34 -23.84
N SER A 186 12.75 3.12 -24.57
CA SER A 186 13.76 2.62 -25.51
C SER A 186 15.15 2.51 -24.89
N GLU A 187 15.47 3.36 -23.94
CA GLU A 187 16.75 3.43 -23.25
C GLU A 187 16.57 3.93 -21.82
N CYS A 188 17.53 3.60 -20.96
CA CYS A 188 17.68 4.19 -19.63
C CYS A 188 19.16 4.34 -19.29
N GLU A 189 19.42 4.93 -18.13
CA GLU A 189 20.75 4.99 -17.52
C GLU A 189 21.47 3.64 -17.61
N LYS A 190 22.75 3.66 -17.98
CA LYS A 190 23.58 2.45 -18.10
C LYS A 190 24.34 2.22 -16.80
N LEU A 191 23.83 1.32 -15.99
CA LEU A 191 24.51 0.83 -14.80
C LEU A 191 25.12 -0.54 -15.09
N ASP A 192 26.35 -0.78 -14.65
CA ASP A 192 26.92 -2.12 -14.63
C ASP A 192 26.28 -2.96 -13.51
N ARG A 193 26.64 -4.24 -13.46
CA ARG A 193 26.02 -5.17 -12.51
C ARG A 193 26.28 -4.80 -11.05
N ASP A 194 27.49 -4.39 -10.74
CA ASP A 194 27.86 -4.05 -9.38
C ASP A 194 27.16 -2.78 -8.90
N ALA A 195 27.01 -1.79 -9.79
CA ALA A 195 26.24 -0.57 -9.53
C ALA A 195 24.74 -0.85 -9.38
N LEU A 196 24.17 -1.79 -10.15
CA LEU A 196 22.77 -2.22 -10.00
C LEU A 196 22.54 -2.91 -8.66
N ASP A 197 23.42 -3.85 -8.28
CA ASP A 197 23.31 -4.56 -7.00
C ASP A 197 23.48 -3.59 -5.83
N ALA A 198 24.45 -2.68 -5.87
CA ALA A 198 24.65 -1.65 -4.86
C ALA A 198 23.44 -0.68 -4.74
N ALA A 199 22.82 -0.31 -5.85
CA ALA A 199 21.62 0.52 -5.83
C ALA A 199 20.44 -0.20 -5.16
N VAL A 200 20.23 -1.48 -5.48
CA VAL A 200 19.18 -2.31 -4.86
C VAL A 200 19.41 -2.48 -3.37
N ASP A 201 20.64 -2.75 -2.94
CA ASP A 201 21.01 -2.89 -1.53
C ASP A 201 20.81 -1.58 -0.75
N ALA A 202 20.98 -0.44 -1.42
CA ALA A 202 20.68 0.89 -0.88
C ALA A 202 19.18 1.26 -0.91
N GLY A 203 18.28 0.30 -1.20
CA GLY A 203 16.83 0.53 -1.22
C GLY A 203 16.35 1.38 -2.40
N LYS A 204 17.09 1.38 -3.52
CA LYS A 204 16.74 2.14 -4.72
C LYS A 204 16.04 1.24 -5.74
N LEU A 205 14.88 1.68 -6.20
CA LEU A 205 14.25 1.10 -7.38
C LEU A 205 14.85 1.76 -8.61
N VAL A 206 15.58 0.97 -9.39
CA VAL A 206 16.26 1.42 -10.63
C VAL A 206 15.82 0.60 -11.81
N LEU A 207 15.89 1.20 -12.98
CA LEU A 207 15.69 0.53 -14.27
C LEU A 207 17.03 0.15 -14.89
N PHE A 208 17.03 -0.86 -15.73
CA PHE A 208 18.17 -1.26 -16.52
C PHE A 208 17.73 -1.71 -17.92
N TYR A 209 18.62 -1.60 -18.87
CA TYR A 209 18.42 -2.10 -20.23
C TYR A 209 19.13 -3.44 -20.37
N ASP A 210 18.38 -4.50 -20.75
CA ASP A 210 18.91 -5.86 -20.84
C ASP A 210 19.49 -6.21 -22.22
N GLY A 211 19.54 -5.25 -23.12
CA GLY A 211 19.93 -5.42 -24.52
C GLY A 211 18.76 -5.40 -25.50
N GLU A 212 17.53 -5.61 -25.01
CA GLU A 212 16.31 -5.56 -25.81
C GLU A 212 15.25 -4.62 -25.20
N LYS A 213 15.12 -4.61 -23.86
CA LYS A 213 14.04 -3.91 -23.14
C LYS A 213 14.55 -3.21 -21.89
N VAL A 214 13.88 -2.13 -21.54
CA VAL A 214 14.04 -1.48 -20.24
C VAL A 214 13.19 -2.19 -19.20
N LYS A 215 13.78 -2.57 -18.08
CA LYS A 215 13.13 -3.34 -17.00
C LYS A 215 13.44 -2.77 -15.62
N VAL A 216 12.56 -3.03 -14.67
CA VAL A 216 12.83 -2.81 -13.24
C VAL A 216 13.87 -3.84 -12.76
N ALA A 217 14.98 -3.39 -12.18
CA ALA A 217 16.03 -4.30 -11.69
C ALA A 217 15.49 -5.19 -10.53
N ARG A 218 14.95 -4.57 -9.50
CA ARG A 218 14.32 -5.24 -8.35
C ARG A 218 13.16 -4.42 -7.83
N GLY A 219 12.09 -5.10 -7.41
CA GLY A 219 10.94 -4.47 -6.75
C GLY A 219 11.20 -4.24 -5.26
N VAL A 220 12.03 -3.25 -4.95
CA VAL A 220 12.40 -2.86 -3.59
C VAL A 220 11.84 -1.48 -3.22
N ASN A 221 11.58 -1.27 -1.94
CA ASN A 221 11.25 0.03 -1.35
C ASN A 221 12.50 0.66 -0.72
N SER A 222 12.36 1.84 -0.10
CA SER A 222 13.49 2.57 0.48
C SER A 222 13.97 2.03 1.83
N LEU A 223 13.32 1.00 2.40
CA LEU A 223 13.71 0.41 3.67
C LEU A 223 15.06 -0.30 3.54
N THR A 224 16.03 0.12 4.34
CA THR A 224 17.39 -0.48 4.42
C THR A 224 17.68 -1.04 5.81
N THR A 225 17.15 -0.40 6.85
CA THR A 225 17.37 -0.77 8.24
C THR A 225 16.42 -1.85 8.70
N VAL A 226 16.96 -2.97 9.16
CA VAL A 226 16.20 -4.05 9.81
C VAL A 226 16.06 -3.74 11.29
N SER A 227 14.84 -3.80 11.83
CA SER A 227 14.54 -3.54 13.23
C SER A 227 13.63 -4.62 13.82
N LYS A 228 13.42 -4.59 15.15
CA LYS A 228 12.47 -5.51 15.80
C LYS A 228 11.07 -5.30 15.19
N GLY A 229 10.56 -6.33 14.51
CA GLY A 229 9.26 -6.31 13.83
C GLY A 229 9.31 -5.99 12.33
N LYS A 230 10.47 -5.54 11.79
CA LYS A 230 10.66 -5.31 10.33
C LYS A 230 11.88 -6.09 9.86
N ALA A 231 11.70 -7.31 9.38
CA ALA A 231 12.74 -8.18 8.83
C ALA A 231 13.04 -7.87 7.35
N ASP A 232 14.11 -8.46 6.81
CA ASP A 232 14.52 -8.28 5.41
C ASP A 232 13.40 -8.42 4.35
N PRO A 233 12.41 -9.33 4.48
CA PRO A 233 11.31 -9.39 3.52
C PRO A 233 10.54 -8.07 3.33
N TRP A 234 10.50 -7.19 4.33
CA TRP A 234 9.83 -5.90 4.27
C TRP A 234 10.45 -4.91 3.27
N LYS A 235 11.69 -5.14 2.85
CA LYS A 235 12.35 -4.39 1.79
C LYS A 235 11.73 -4.63 0.41
N LYS A 236 10.94 -5.71 0.26
CA LYS A 236 10.33 -6.12 -1.01
C LYS A 236 8.94 -5.54 -1.15
N ILE A 237 8.70 -4.78 -2.22
CA ILE A 237 7.38 -4.18 -2.53
C ILE A 237 6.27 -5.23 -2.52
N ARG A 238 6.47 -6.42 -3.15
CA ARG A 238 5.48 -7.49 -3.18
C ARG A 238 5.05 -7.95 -1.79
N VAL A 239 5.99 -8.06 -0.85
CA VAL A 239 5.70 -8.49 0.53
C VAL A 239 4.86 -7.43 1.24
N VAL A 240 5.26 -6.17 1.16
CA VAL A 240 4.50 -5.05 1.75
C VAL A 240 3.11 -4.95 1.14
N GLU A 241 2.98 -5.07 -0.20
CA GLU A 241 1.67 -5.10 -0.87
C GLU A 241 0.77 -6.22 -0.37
N THR A 242 1.32 -7.43 -0.16
CA THR A 242 0.55 -8.56 0.37
C THR A 242 0.10 -8.30 1.81
N MET A 243 0.98 -7.77 2.67
CA MET A 243 0.63 -7.44 4.06
C MET A 243 -0.40 -6.31 4.14
N ASP A 244 -0.24 -5.27 3.34
CA ASP A 244 -1.19 -4.16 3.27
C ASP A 244 -2.57 -4.63 2.77
N MET A 245 -2.60 -5.54 1.79
CA MET A 245 -3.83 -6.16 1.32
C MET A 245 -4.51 -6.97 2.43
N MET A 246 -3.76 -7.81 3.13
CA MET A 246 -4.29 -8.60 4.24
C MET A 246 -4.86 -7.70 5.34
N HIS A 247 -4.14 -6.65 5.72
CA HIS A 247 -4.60 -5.68 6.70
C HIS A 247 -5.94 -5.06 6.29
N ASP A 248 -6.04 -4.52 5.08
CA ASP A 248 -7.25 -3.85 4.62
C ASP A 248 -8.45 -4.81 4.47
N ASP A 249 -8.21 -6.02 3.94
CA ASP A 249 -9.25 -7.03 3.79
C ASP A 249 -9.78 -7.51 5.17
N LEU A 250 -8.89 -7.68 6.16
CA LEU A 250 -9.27 -8.09 7.51
C LEU A 250 -10.00 -6.97 8.28
N VAL A 251 -9.58 -5.72 8.11
CA VAL A 251 -10.29 -4.56 8.67
C VAL A 251 -11.71 -4.50 8.12
N LEU A 252 -11.87 -4.56 6.79
CA LEU A 252 -13.20 -4.59 6.15
C LEU A 252 -14.05 -5.78 6.59
N LEU A 253 -13.45 -6.96 6.73
CA LEU A 253 -14.16 -8.13 7.25
C LEU A 253 -14.71 -7.87 8.65
N ALA A 254 -13.87 -7.35 9.54
CA ALA A 254 -14.25 -7.09 10.92
C ALA A 254 -15.33 -6.00 11.02
N GLU A 255 -15.12 -4.85 10.40
CA GLU A 255 -16.02 -3.70 10.44
C GLU A 255 -17.37 -4.00 9.76
N ASP A 256 -17.35 -4.60 8.57
CA ASP A 256 -18.56 -4.84 7.80
C ASP A 256 -19.41 -5.98 8.33
N ASN A 257 -18.82 -6.97 9.03
CA ASN A 257 -19.53 -8.20 9.36
C ASN A 257 -19.59 -8.55 10.84
N TYR A 258 -18.72 -8.00 11.70
CA TYR A 258 -18.63 -8.42 13.11
C TYR A 258 -18.80 -7.27 14.09
N VAL A 259 -18.04 -6.18 13.94
CA VAL A 259 -18.05 -5.05 14.86
C VAL A 259 -19.44 -4.40 14.90
N GLY A 260 -20.02 -4.28 16.11
CA GLY A 260 -21.36 -3.73 16.30
C GLY A 260 -22.52 -4.63 15.84
N LYS A 261 -22.26 -5.83 15.28
CA LYS A 261 -23.29 -6.76 14.79
C LYS A 261 -23.46 -7.99 15.66
N TYR A 262 -22.40 -8.39 16.35
CA TYR A 262 -22.42 -9.51 17.28
C TYR A 262 -21.90 -9.09 18.65
N PRO A 263 -22.49 -9.61 19.75
CA PRO A 263 -21.91 -9.40 21.07
C PRO A 263 -20.53 -10.05 21.15
N ASN A 264 -19.65 -9.45 21.93
CA ASN A 264 -18.28 -9.90 22.13
C ASN A 264 -18.25 -11.14 23.04
N THR A 265 -18.67 -12.29 22.53
CA THR A 265 -18.63 -13.59 23.23
C THR A 265 -17.50 -14.46 22.66
N TYR A 266 -17.04 -15.43 23.44
CA TYR A 266 -16.04 -16.41 22.97
C TYR A 266 -16.49 -17.13 21.68
N SER A 267 -17.76 -17.53 21.61
CA SER A 267 -18.31 -18.19 20.41
C SER A 267 -18.26 -17.31 19.16
N ASN A 268 -18.58 -16.01 19.29
CA ASN A 268 -18.53 -15.08 18.17
C ASN A 268 -17.08 -14.77 17.75
N LYS A 269 -16.12 -14.76 18.69
CA LYS A 269 -14.69 -14.68 18.37
C LYS A 269 -14.22 -15.91 17.57
N CYS A 270 -14.66 -17.10 17.95
CA CYS A 270 -14.37 -18.33 17.19
C CYS A 270 -14.93 -18.28 15.76
N LEU A 271 -16.10 -17.66 15.54
CA LEU A 271 -16.65 -17.44 14.21
C LEU A 271 -15.77 -16.49 13.38
N LEU A 272 -15.30 -15.41 13.97
CA LEU A 272 -14.37 -14.48 13.30
C LEU A 272 -13.04 -15.17 12.96
N ILE A 273 -12.46 -15.91 13.90
CA ILE A 273 -11.23 -16.71 13.67
C ILE A 273 -11.42 -17.67 12.50
N SER A 274 -12.56 -18.37 12.45
CA SER A 274 -12.85 -19.30 11.35
C SER A 274 -12.99 -18.61 9.99
N ALA A 275 -13.53 -17.39 9.97
CA ALA A 275 -13.61 -16.59 8.76
C ALA A 275 -12.24 -16.11 8.28
N ILE A 276 -11.40 -15.64 9.21
CA ILE A 276 -10.01 -15.24 8.94
C ILE A 276 -9.20 -16.45 8.47
N ASP A 277 -9.29 -17.60 9.14
CA ASP A 277 -8.60 -18.83 8.75
C ASP A 277 -8.98 -19.26 7.32
N SER A 278 -10.24 -19.18 6.97
CA SER A 278 -10.70 -19.48 5.61
C SER A 278 -10.10 -18.53 4.55
N TYR A 279 -9.93 -17.27 4.90
CA TYR A 279 -9.26 -16.28 4.06
C TYR A 279 -7.76 -16.57 3.92
N MET A 280 -7.08 -16.87 5.03
CA MET A 280 -5.65 -17.20 5.00
C MET A 280 -5.38 -18.47 4.18
N LYS A 281 -6.24 -19.50 4.28
CA LYS A 281 -6.17 -20.70 3.41
C LYS A 281 -6.32 -20.36 1.92
N GLU A 282 -7.15 -19.39 1.57
CA GLU A 282 -7.26 -18.92 0.18
C GLU A 282 -5.96 -18.26 -0.27
N LEU A 283 -5.34 -17.42 0.57
CA LEU A 283 -4.06 -16.77 0.26
C LEU A 283 -2.94 -17.79 0.11
N GLU A 284 -2.85 -18.76 1.00
CA GLU A 284 -1.87 -19.85 0.95
C GLU A 284 -2.02 -20.68 -0.34
N ARG A 285 -3.25 -21.09 -0.67
CA ARG A 285 -3.54 -21.84 -1.91
C ARG A 285 -3.20 -21.05 -3.17
N ASN A 286 -3.24 -19.71 -3.11
CA ASN A 286 -2.81 -18.82 -4.18
C ASN A 286 -1.29 -18.53 -4.17
N GLY A 287 -0.53 -19.13 -3.24
CA GLY A 287 0.91 -18.96 -3.12
C GLY A 287 1.36 -17.56 -2.66
N LEU A 288 0.49 -16.84 -1.93
CA LEU A 288 0.78 -15.49 -1.44
C LEU A 288 1.44 -15.50 -0.07
N ILE A 289 1.09 -16.47 0.75
CA ILE A 289 1.64 -16.70 2.08
C ILE A 289 2.00 -18.17 2.25
N GLN A 290 2.85 -18.46 3.22
CA GLN A 290 3.18 -19.80 3.69
C GLN A 290 3.14 -19.75 5.22
N ASP A 291 2.71 -20.86 5.84
CA ASP A 291 2.70 -21.03 7.28
C ASP A 291 2.05 -19.85 8.04
N TYR A 292 0.81 -19.99 8.39
CA TYR A 292 0.08 -18.98 9.16
C TYR A 292 -0.59 -19.60 10.37
N ALA A 293 -0.88 -18.78 11.38
CA ALA A 293 -1.73 -19.13 12.50
C ALA A 293 -2.76 -18.03 12.73
N VAL A 294 -3.98 -18.42 13.11
CA VAL A 294 -5.06 -17.49 13.47
C VAL A 294 -5.57 -17.89 14.83
N GLU A 295 -5.23 -17.10 15.84
CA GLU A 295 -5.58 -17.38 17.22
C GLU A 295 -5.86 -16.12 18.03
N LEU A 296 -6.42 -16.27 19.23
CA LEU A 296 -6.54 -15.18 20.18
C LEU A 296 -5.18 -14.93 20.84
N ASP A 297 -4.79 -13.66 20.92
CA ASP A 297 -3.57 -13.23 21.61
C ASP A 297 -3.76 -13.33 23.13
N VAL A 298 -3.30 -14.44 23.68
CA VAL A 298 -3.45 -14.78 25.10
C VAL A 298 -2.75 -13.74 25.99
N GLU A 299 -1.56 -13.27 25.59
CA GLU A 299 -0.79 -12.32 26.38
C GLU A 299 -1.49 -10.96 26.47
N LYS A 300 -2.03 -10.48 25.35
CA LYS A 300 -2.83 -9.24 25.37
C LYS A 300 -4.13 -9.36 26.14
N ILE A 301 -4.73 -10.55 26.14
CA ILE A 301 -5.90 -10.80 26.96
C ILE A 301 -5.53 -10.82 28.45
N LYS A 302 -4.39 -11.39 28.83
CA LYS A 302 -3.86 -11.32 30.20
C LYS A 302 -3.64 -9.87 30.64
N GLU A 303 -2.97 -9.07 29.83
CA GLU A 303 -2.78 -7.63 30.11
C GLU A 303 -4.14 -6.93 30.33
N TYR A 304 -5.10 -7.17 29.46
CA TYR A 304 -6.43 -6.56 29.57
C TYR A 304 -7.17 -6.93 30.85
N ILE A 305 -7.18 -8.23 31.25
CA ILE A 305 -7.90 -8.65 32.47
C ILE A 305 -7.23 -8.12 33.73
N ILE A 306 -5.91 -7.98 33.77
CA ILE A 306 -5.17 -7.34 34.86
C ILE A 306 -5.53 -5.86 34.94
N GLU A 307 -5.52 -5.14 33.86
CA GLU A 307 -5.78 -3.70 33.85
C GLU A 307 -7.25 -3.33 34.07
N ASN A 308 -8.19 -4.15 33.58
CA ASN A 308 -9.59 -3.75 33.48
C ASN A 308 -10.56 -4.61 34.31
N LYS A 309 -10.16 -5.82 34.72
CA LYS A 309 -11.03 -6.73 35.48
C LYS A 309 -10.58 -6.98 36.93
N GLY A 310 -9.53 -6.32 37.37
CA GLY A 310 -9.02 -6.42 38.73
C GLY A 310 -8.39 -7.78 39.08
N VAL A 311 -8.04 -8.57 38.09
CA VAL A 311 -7.30 -9.83 38.25
C VAL A 311 -5.83 -9.49 38.53
N THR A 312 -5.26 -10.09 39.57
CA THR A 312 -3.84 -9.91 39.86
C THR A 312 -2.95 -10.64 38.82
N ARG A 313 -1.68 -10.23 38.70
CA ARG A 313 -0.75 -10.87 37.79
C ARG A 313 -0.57 -12.36 38.12
N ASP A 314 -0.45 -12.71 39.41
CA ASP A 314 -0.27 -14.10 39.85
C ASP A 314 -1.50 -14.96 39.51
N GLU A 315 -2.71 -14.40 39.67
CA GLU A 315 -3.95 -15.07 39.27
C GLU A 315 -4.02 -15.26 37.73
N ALA A 316 -3.65 -14.26 36.94
CA ALA A 316 -3.63 -14.35 35.50
C ALA A 316 -2.61 -15.38 35.00
N GLU A 317 -1.44 -15.47 35.63
CA GLU A 317 -0.41 -16.47 35.32
C GLU A 317 -0.80 -17.89 35.72
N ALA A 318 -1.66 -18.06 36.71
CA ALA A 318 -2.19 -19.36 37.13
C ALA A 318 -3.33 -19.88 36.24
N MET A 319 -3.95 -19.03 35.44
CA MET A 319 -5.01 -19.42 34.49
C MET A 319 -4.47 -20.18 33.32
N SER A 320 -5.21 -21.18 32.83
CA SER A 320 -4.94 -21.82 31.57
C SER A 320 -5.28 -20.87 30.36
N ASP A 321 -4.64 -21.08 29.23
CA ASP A 321 -4.92 -20.31 28.00
C ASP A 321 -6.41 -20.37 27.60
N GLU A 322 -7.07 -21.50 27.83
CA GLU A 322 -8.50 -21.65 27.54
C GLU A 322 -9.37 -20.78 28.46
N GLU A 323 -9.02 -20.68 29.74
CA GLU A 323 -9.71 -19.82 30.69
C GLU A 323 -9.52 -18.37 30.34
N ILE A 324 -8.28 -17.95 29.99
CA ILE A 324 -7.95 -16.58 29.60
C ILE A 324 -8.71 -16.18 28.32
N LYS A 325 -8.73 -17.04 27.29
CA LYS A 325 -9.47 -16.79 26.04
C LYS A 325 -10.95 -16.51 26.24
N LYS A 326 -11.55 -17.06 27.33
CA LYS A 326 -12.96 -16.84 27.69
C LYS A 326 -13.20 -15.59 28.53
N GLN A 327 -12.16 -14.99 29.13
CA GLN A 327 -12.29 -13.82 30.02
C GLN A 327 -12.50 -12.49 29.28
N TYR A 328 -12.03 -12.40 28.03
CA TYR A 328 -12.17 -11.20 27.20
C TYR A 328 -13.51 -11.19 26.48
N THR A 329 -14.58 -10.96 27.23
CA THR A 329 -15.95 -10.88 26.73
C THR A 329 -16.66 -9.67 27.36
N ASP A 330 -17.58 -9.06 26.59
CA ASP A 330 -18.48 -8.04 27.17
C ASP A 330 -19.49 -8.76 28.04
N GLU A 331 -19.33 -8.65 29.32
CA GLU A 331 -20.38 -9.03 30.27
C GLU A 331 -21.47 -7.95 30.25
N LYS A 332 -22.70 -8.38 29.99
CA LYS A 332 -23.88 -7.63 30.34
C LYS A 332 -24.31 -8.02 31.72
#